data_173ad47ee98f9a52f19481b7f3d7b0f1
#
_entry.id   173ad47ee98f9a52f19481b7f3d7b0f1
#
_cell.length_a   1.000
_cell.length_b   1.000
_cell.length_c   1.000
_cell.angle_alpha   90.00
_cell.angle_beta   90.00
_cell.angle_gamma   90.00
#
_symmetry.space_group_name_H-M   'P 1'
#
loop_
_entity.id
_entity.type
_entity.pdbx_description
1 polymer ?
#
loop_
_entity_poly.entity_id
_entity_poly.type
_entity_poly.pdbx_seq_one_letter_code
_entity_poly.pdbx_strand_id
1 'polypeptide(L)'
;MPCLLCTLEEHTPWYTVTPQWVILQCDTCGVPMAVWREHTEAIPEAERGAMLAELARVADRELGLGDWWLDSVRRMIPDHPHWHARGHWW
;
A
#
# COMPACT_ATOMS: atom_id res chain seq x y z
N MET A 1 6.22 20.63 4.93
CA MET A 1 6.62 19.78 3.80
C MET A 1 5.41 19.04 3.26
N PRO A 2 5.26 18.94 1.94
CA PRO A 2 4.17 18.13 1.40
C PRO A 2 4.39 16.65 1.71
N CYS A 3 3.31 15.95 1.97
CA CYS A 3 3.32 14.51 2.18
C CYS A 3 3.59 13.80 0.85
N LEU A 4 4.58 12.93 0.80
CA LEU A 4 4.93 12.21 -0.43
C LEU A 4 3.79 11.30 -0.91
N LEU A 5 2.97 10.80 0.02
CA LEU A 5 1.84 9.93 -0.34
C LEU A 5 0.61 10.71 -0.80
N CYS A 6 0.56 12.03 -0.56
CA CYS A 6 -0.50 12.89 -1.07
C CYS A 6 -0.30 13.25 -2.54
N THR A 7 0.96 13.29 -2.99
CA THR A 7 1.32 13.66 -4.35
C THR A 7 2.08 12.51 -5.00
N LEU A 8 1.42 11.35 -5.12
CA LEU A 8 2.04 10.16 -5.70
C LEU A 8 2.39 10.37 -7.16
N GLU A 9 3.62 10.02 -7.50
CA GLU A 9 4.09 9.98 -8.87
C GLU A 9 4.44 8.54 -9.24
N GLU A 10 4.25 8.19 -10.50
CA GLU A 10 4.46 6.82 -10.96
C GLU A 10 5.95 6.57 -11.26
N HIS A 11 6.74 6.34 -10.21
CA HIS A 11 8.16 5.97 -10.32
C HIS A 11 8.37 4.47 -10.38
N THR A 12 7.45 3.70 -9.79
CA THR A 12 7.49 2.25 -9.70
C THR A 12 6.22 1.69 -10.32
N PRO A 13 6.14 0.37 -10.59
CA PRO A 13 4.88 -0.19 -11.11
C PRO A 13 3.69 0.09 -10.20
N TRP A 14 2.61 0.53 -10.81
CA TRP A 14 1.31 0.69 -10.15
C TRP A 14 0.44 -0.47 -10.58
N TYR A 15 0.10 -1.35 -9.63
CA TYR A 15 -0.62 -2.58 -9.92
C TYR A 15 -2.13 -2.36 -10.07
N THR A 16 -2.71 -1.52 -9.19
CA THR A 16 -4.14 -1.23 -9.19
C THR A 16 -4.37 0.23 -8.80
N VAL A 17 -5.20 0.92 -9.57
CA VAL A 17 -5.49 2.34 -9.34
C VAL A 17 -7.00 2.54 -9.22
N THR A 18 -7.44 3.18 -8.13
CA THR A 18 -8.84 3.59 -7.96
C THR A 18 -8.88 5.07 -7.58
N PRO A 19 -10.06 5.71 -7.60
CA PRO A 19 -10.16 7.10 -7.14
C PRO A 19 -9.80 7.28 -5.67
N GLN A 20 -9.96 6.24 -4.82
CA GLN A 20 -9.76 6.32 -3.39
C GLN A 20 -8.41 5.79 -2.94
N TRP A 21 -7.85 4.80 -3.65
CA TRP A 21 -6.60 4.15 -3.22
C TRP A 21 -5.84 3.57 -4.40
N VAL A 22 -4.58 3.26 -4.13
CA VAL A 22 -3.65 2.72 -5.12
C VAL A 22 -2.87 1.57 -4.51
N ILE A 23 -2.62 0.52 -5.30
CA ILE A 23 -1.66 -0.53 -4.97
C ILE A 23 -0.47 -0.36 -5.90
N LEU A 24 0.71 -0.14 -5.33
CA LEU A 24 1.93 0.11 -6.09
C LEU A 24 3.13 -0.56 -5.45
N GLN A 25 4.24 -0.59 -6.16
CA GLN A 25 5.50 -1.05 -5.59
C GLN A 25 6.10 0.08 -4.75
N CYS A 26 6.46 -0.22 -3.50
CA CYS A 26 7.13 0.74 -2.64
C CYS A 26 8.46 1.17 -3.26
N ASP A 27 8.70 2.46 -3.32
CA ASP A 27 9.91 3.03 -3.94
C ASP A 27 11.18 2.68 -3.16
N THR A 28 11.06 2.56 -1.84
CA THR A 28 12.21 2.32 -0.95
C THR A 28 12.52 0.84 -0.76
N CYS A 29 11.49 0.00 -0.57
CA CYS A 29 11.69 -1.40 -0.20
C CYS A 29 11.28 -2.40 -1.28
N GLY A 30 10.68 -1.94 -2.39
CA GLY A 30 10.40 -2.78 -3.55
C GLY A 30 9.27 -3.80 -3.38
N VAL A 31 8.50 -3.72 -2.30
CA VAL A 31 7.38 -4.64 -2.05
C VAL A 31 6.05 -3.95 -2.36
N PRO A 32 4.95 -4.71 -2.60
CA PRO A 32 3.64 -4.10 -2.81
C PRO A 32 3.19 -3.28 -1.61
N MET A 33 2.58 -2.13 -1.88
CA MET A 33 2.12 -1.19 -0.87
C MET A 33 0.73 -0.69 -1.25
N ALA A 34 -0.18 -0.60 -0.27
CA ALA A 34 -1.48 0.02 -0.43
C ALA A 34 -1.43 1.43 0.16
N VAL A 35 -1.90 2.42 -0.60
CA VAL A 35 -1.93 3.82 -0.17
C VAL A 35 -3.34 4.35 -0.32
N TRP A 36 -3.91 4.88 0.76
CA TRP A 36 -5.14 5.66 0.72
C TRP A 36 -4.80 7.05 0.18
N ARG A 37 -5.57 7.54 -0.78
CA ARG A 37 -5.17 8.73 -1.54
C ARG A 37 -5.40 10.05 -0.79
N GLU A 38 -6.30 10.06 0.20
CA GLU A 38 -6.52 11.25 1.02
C GLU A 38 -5.65 11.20 2.29
N HIS A 39 -5.20 12.36 2.73
CA HIS A 39 -4.42 12.48 3.96
C HIS A 39 -5.39 12.52 5.16
N THR A 40 -5.96 11.35 5.51
CA THR A 40 -6.95 11.22 6.56
C THR A 40 -6.92 9.82 7.17
N GLU A 41 -7.23 9.72 8.47
CA GLU A 41 -7.42 8.44 9.16
C GLU A 41 -8.86 7.95 9.03
N ALA A 42 -9.78 8.77 8.52
CA ALA A 42 -11.19 8.44 8.42
C ALA A 42 -11.48 7.65 7.14
N ILE A 43 -10.99 6.41 7.09
CA ILE A 43 -11.21 5.51 5.96
C ILE A 43 -12.46 4.67 6.25
N PRO A 44 -13.47 4.66 5.34
CA PRO A 44 -14.61 3.76 5.49
C PRO A 44 -14.13 2.32 5.57
N GLU A 45 -14.69 1.54 6.50
CA GLU A 45 -14.23 0.17 6.76
C GLU A 45 -14.36 -0.72 5.53
N ALA A 46 -15.46 -0.58 4.77
CA ALA A 46 -15.69 -1.36 3.56
C ALA A 46 -14.62 -1.06 2.50
N GLU A 47 -14.23 0.22 2.35
CA GLU A 47 -13.19 0.62 1.40
C GLU A 47 -11.82 0.13 1.84
N ARG A 48 -11.52 0.22 3.13
CA ARG A 48 -10.26 -0.31 3.66
C ARG A 48 -10.16 -1.82 3.43
N GLY A 49 -11.26 -2.54 3.66
CA GLY A 49 -11.32 -3.99 3.41
C GLY A 49 -11.06 -4.33 1.95
N ALA A 50 -11.68 -3.59 1.03
CA ALA A 50 -11.48 -3.78 -0.41
C ALA A 50 -10.03 -3.49 -0.82
N MET A 51 -9.46 -2.42 -0.30
CA MET A 51 -8.06 -2.04 -0.57
C MET A 51 -7.09 -3.12 -0.08
N LEU A 52 -7.26 -3.61 1.15
CA LEU A 52 -6.37 -4.62 1.71
C LEU A 52 -6.55 -5.98 1.04
N ALA A 53 -7.77 -6.31 0.59
CA ALA A 53 -8.01 -7.53 -0.19
C ALA A 53 -7.28 -7.48 -1.54
N GLU A 54 -7.28 -6.32 -2.18
CA GLU A 54 -6.53 -6.15 -3.44
C GLU A 54 -5.03 -6.18 -3.21
N LEU A 55 -4.54 -5.59 -2.11
CA LEU A 55 -3.13 -5.71 -1.74
C LEU A 55 -2.74 -7.17 -1.56
N ALA A 56 -3.58 -7.97 -0.91
CA ALA A 56 -3.34 -9.40 -0.71
C ALA A 56 -3.25 -10.13 -2.05
N ARG A 57 -4.14 -9.82 -2.99
CA ARG A 57 -4.14 -10.43 -4.32
C ARG A 57 -2.84 -10.11 -5.06
N VAL A 58 -2.41 -8.86 -5.04
CA VAL A 58 -1.17 -8.43 -5.67
C VAL A 58 0.04 -9.08 -4.99
N ALA A 59 0.05 -9.12 -3.66
CA ALA A 59 1.13 -9.72 -2.90
C ALA A 59 1.28 -11.22 -3.20
N ASP A 60 0.16 -11.95 -3.29
CA ASP A 60 0.18 -13.37 -3.65
C ASP A 60 0.83 -13.59 -5.02
N ARG A 61 0.57 -12.70 -5.96
CA ARG A 61 1.14 -12.79 -7.31
C ARG A 61 2.62 -12.41 -7.35
N GLU A 62 2.99 -11.33 -6.64
CA GLU A 62 4.34 -10.77 -6.71
C GLU A 62 5.32 -11.42 -5.75
N LEU A 63 4.85 -11.89 -4.59
CA LEU A 63 5.70 -12.44 -3.53
C LEU A 63 5.52 -13.94 -3.33
N GLY A 64 4.49 -14.54 -3.94
CA GLY A 64 4.15 -15.94 -3.73
C GLY A 64 2.93 -16.09 -2.84
N LEU A 65 2.08 -17.04 -3.14
CA LEU A 65 0.81 -17.28 -2.45
C LEU A 65 1.03 -17.52 -0.95
N GLY A 66 0.56 -16.59 -0.12
CA GLY A 66 0.71 -16.66 1.32
C GLY A 66 2.12 -16.43 1.85
N ASP A 67 3.08 -16.10 0.99
CA ASP A 67 4.49 -15.94 1.34
C ASP A 67 4.84 -14.51 1.73
N TRP A 68 3.93 -13.86 2.44
CA TRP A 68 4.08 -12.45 2.84
C TRP A 68 3.28 -12.19 4.11
N TRP A 69 3.55 -11.05 4.73
CA TRP A 69 2.79 -10.60 5.91
C TRP A 69 2.46 -9.12 5.76
N LEU A 70 1.36 -8.70 6.39
CA LEU A 70 0.88 -7.31 6.32
C LEU A 70 1.59 -6.46 7.38
N ASP A 71 2.30 -5.44 6.92
CA ASP A 71 2.99 -4.50 7.79
C ASP A 71 2.25 -3.18 7.80
N SER A 72 1.60 -2.87 8.91
CA SER A 72 0.86 -1.62 9.10
C SER A 72 1.67 -0.54 9.83
N VAL A 73 2.93 -0.79 10.12
CA VAL A 73 3.79 0.17 10.82
C VAL A 73 4.21 1.28 9.86
N ARG A 74 3.88 2.52 10.24
CA ARG A 74 4.19 3.71 9.44
C ARG A 74 5.47 4.36 9.97
N ARG A 75 6.60 3.99 9.38
CA ARG A 75 7.92 4.42 9.88
C ARG A 75 8.34 5.78 9.35
N MET A 76 8.12 6.02 8.05
CA MET A 76 8.59 7.24 7.37
C MET A 76 7.51 8.32 7.29
N ILE A 77 6.26 7.94 7.07
CA ILE A 77 5.12 8.85 6.93
C ILE A 77 4.01 8.37 7.87
N PRO A 78 4.08 8.72 9.17
CA PRO A 78 3.19 8.14 10.17
C PRO A 78 1.74 8.63 10.11
N ASP A 79 1.49 9.78 9.52
CA ASP A 79 0.18 10.43 9.51
C ASP A 79 -0.60 10.25 8.19
N HIS A 80 -0.09 9.43 7.25
CA HIS A 80 -0.81 9.12 6.02
C HIS A 80 -1.05 7.61 5.94
N PRO A 81 -2.32 7.14 5.83
CA PRO A 81 -2.62 5.71 5.82
C PRO A 81 -1.97 4.97 4.65
N HIS A 82 -1.15 3.99 4.98
CA HIS A 82 -0.54 3.11 3.99
C HIS A 82 -0.14 1.78 4.66
N TRP A 83 -0.08 0.70 3.88
CA TRP A 83 0.26 -0.64 4.33
C TRP A 83 1.22 -1.28 3.35
N HIS A 84 2.19 -2.04 3.87
CA HIS A 84 3.11 -2.84 3.05
C HIS A 84 2.77 -4.32 3.17
N ALA A 85 2.91 -5.06 2.06
CA ALA A 85 2.95 -6.52 2.08
C ALA A 85 4.43 -6.91 1.97
N ARG A 86 4.99 -7.46 3.04
CA ARG A 86 6.42 -7.80 3.07
C ARG A 86 6.61 -9.30 2.93
N GLY A 87 7.62 -9.70 2.16
CA GLY A 87 7.98 -11.11 2.02
C GLY A 87 8.55 -11.67 3.32
N HIS A 88 8.38 -12.97 3.51
CA HIS A 88 8.86 -13.65 4.71
C HIS A 88 10.38 -13.68 4.82
N TRP A 89 11.09 -13.47 3.71
CA TRP A 89 12.55 -13.34 3.70
C TRP A 89 13.06 -11.98 4.16
N TRP A 90 12.18 -11.09 4.45
CA TRP A 90 12.47 -9.67 4.72
C TRP A 90 12.97 -9.43 6.13
#